data_f4fd5b4c5ff0aa3a9495f4c953ea223c
#
_entry.id   f4fd5b4c5ff0aa3a9495f4c953ea223c
#
_cell.length_a   1.000
_cell.length_b   1.000
_cell.length_c   1.000
_cell.angle_alpha   90.00
_cell.angle_beta   90.00
_cell.angle_gamma   90.00
#
_symmetry.space_group_name_H-M   'P 1'
#
loop_
_entity.id
_entity.type
_entity.pdbx_description
1 polymer ?
#
loop_
_entity_poly.entity_id
_entity_poly.type
_entity_poly.pdbx_seq_one_letter_code
_entity_poly.pdbx_strand_id
1 'polypeptide(L)'
;MSNKIKYIVFFLISISSIGFVGCKNKENIIIDSSNIVKAVPKEPIFSYSEISTDIKDKMLGSSMPKNEPISFNDLSYLKLTYYGFDEKTHIGEMIVNKDVAEEVVEIFKELYEEKYPIERIRLIDEYNASDELSMKDNNSSSFCYRTVSGTDVISNHGKGVAIDINPLYNPHVNTSTNKVSPDTAYDYVNRNTVVKGMIVKGDACYNAFIKRGWSWGGNWRNPDYQHFEKNK
;
A
#
# COMPACT_ATOMS: atom_id res chain seq x y z
N MET A 1 21.94 -60.38 -18.98
CA MET A 1 20.76 -60.75 -18.21
C MET A 1 21.01 -60.29 -16.79
N SER A 2 20.43 -59.21 -16.34
CA SER A 2 20.55 -58.74 -14.94
C SER A 2 19.18 -58.29 -14.46
N ASN A 3 18.64 -59.03 -13.49
CA ASN A 3 17.37 -58.82 -12.85
C ASN A 3 17.45 -57.65 -11.87
N LYS A 4 16.64 -56.64 -12.06
CA LYS A 4 16.42 -55.56 -11.09
C LYS A 4 15.20 -55.95 -10.20
N ILE A 5 15.46 -56.19 -8.94
CA ILE A 5 14.47 -56.42 -7.92
C ILE A 5 13.93 -55.05 -7.48
N LYS A 6 12.59 -54.87 -7.56
CA LYS A 6 11.88 -53.71 -6.99
C LYS A 6 11.40 -54.07 -5.57
N TYR A 7 11.82 -53.30 -4.58
CA TYR A 7 11.26 -53.38 -3.24
C TYR A 7 10.06 -52.43 -3.14
N ILE A 8 8.91 -52.99 -2.80
CA ILE A 8 7.70 -52.24 -2.42
C ILE A 8 7.67 -52.22 -0.89
N VAL A 9 7.77 -51.05 -0.30
CA VAL A 9 7.61 -50.86 1.16
C VAL A 9 6.15 -50.44 1.43
N PHE A 10 5.41 -51.33 2.09
CA PHE A 10 4.08 -50.99 2.64
C PHE A 10 4.25 -50.37 4.01
N PHE A 11 3.77 -49.13 4.17
CA PHE A 11 3.57 -48.55 5.50
C PHE A 11 2.12 -48.75 5.92
N LEU A 12 1.92 -49.60 6.95
CA LEU A 12 0.66 -49.74 7.67
C LEU A 12 0.59 -48.65 8.73
N ILE A 13 -0.35 -47.73 8.59
CA ILE A 13 -0.68 -46.77 9.66
C ILE A 13 -1.96 -47.22 10.32
N SER A 14 -1.86 -47.61 11.62
CA SER A 14 -2.98 -47.90 12.48
C SER A 14 -3.73 -46.64 12.87
N ILE A 15 -5.04 -46.62 12.64
CA ILE A 15 -5.95 -45.56 13.05
C ILE A 15 -6.48 -45.86 14.45
N SER A 16 -6.12 -45.03 15.44
CA SER A 16 -6.84 -44.98 16.71
C SER A 16 -7.70 -43.73 16.75
N SER A 17 -8.99 -43.90 16.82
CA SER A 17 -10.02 -42.88 16.92
C SER A 17 -10.09 -42.30 18.32
N ILE A 18 -9.86 -40.97 18.46
CA ILE A 18 -10.34 -40.20 19.61
C ILE A 18 -11.01 -38.94 19.02
N GLY A 19 -12.32 -38.83 19.28
CA GLY A 19 -13.14 -37.71 18.82
C GLY A 19 -12.86 -36.47 19.65
N PHE A 20 -12.70 -35.35 18.93
CA PHE A 20 -12.89 -33.99 19.45
C PHE A 20 -13.62 -33.16 18.40
N VAL A 21 -14.79 -32.67 18.80
CA VAL A 21 -15.58 -31.72 18.03
C VAL A 21 -14.89 -30.38 18.11
N GLY A 22 -14.35 -29.92 16.99
CA GLY A 22 -13.80 -28.58 16.83
C GLY A 22 -14.04 -28.10 15.39
N CYS A 23 -14.80 -27.06 15.21
CA CYS A 23 -14.98 -26.41 13.91
C CYS A 23 -13.62 -26.07 13.31
N LYS A 24 -13.22 -26.77 12.25
CA LYS A 24 -12.07 -26.41 11.42
C LYS A 24 -12.57 -25.89 10.08
N ASN A 25 -12.33 -24.60 9.83
CA ASN A 25 -12.37 -24.04 8.49
C ASN A 25 -11.40 -24.84 7.61
N LYS A 26 -11.92 -25.54 6.61
CA LYS A 26 -11.10 -26.23 5.61
C LYS A 26 -10.58 -25.21 4.61
N GLU A 27 -9.31 -24.84 4.72
CA GLU A 27 -8.58 -24.21 3.62
C GLU A 27 -8.34 -25.28 2.55
N ASN A 28 -8.92 -25.07 1.38
CA ASN A 28 -8.57 -25.88 0.20
C ASN A 28 -7.27 -25.35 -0.38
N ILE A 29 -6.13 -25.94 0.00
CA ILE A 29 -4.83 -25.67 -0.60
C ILE A 29 -4.75 -26.50 -1.88
N ILE A 30 -4.79 -25.85 -3.03
CA ILE A 30 -4.41 -26.46 -4.31
C ILE A 30 -2.91 -26.19 -4.49
N ILE A 31 -2.10 -27.22 -4.31
CA ILE A 31 -0.65 -27.15 -4.54
C ILE A 31 -0.41 -27.51 -6.00
N ASP A 32 -0.14 -26.53 -6.83
CA ASP A 32 0.48 -26.69 -8.13
C ASP A 32 1.99 -26.45 -7.99
N SER A 33 2.80 -27.39 -8.41
CA SER A 33 4.22 -27.53 -8.09
C SER A 33 5.15 -26.55 -8.85
N SER A 34 4.65 -25.48 -9.43
CA SER A 34 5.46 -24.50 -10.17
C SER A 34 5.23 -23.02 -9.84
N ASN A 35 4.20 -22.67 -9.03
CA ASN A 35 3.99 -21.29 -8.60
C ASN A 35 3.34 -21.27 -7.21
N ILE A 36 4.01 -20.70 -6.23
CA ILE A 36 3.39 -20.31 -4.95
C ILE A 36 2.52 -19.09 -5.24
N VAL A 37 1.31 -19.32 -5.71
CA VAL A 37 0.29 -18.27 -5.78
C VAL A 37 -0.11 -17.99 -4.32
N LYS A 38 0.27 -16.84 -3.78
CA LYS A 38 -0.27 -16.38 -2.50
C LYS A 38 -1.80 -16.37 -2.64
N ALA A 39 -2.49 -17.25 -1.91
CA ALA A 39 -3.93 -17.31 -1.95
C ALA A 39 -4.50 -15.93 -1.58
N VAL A 40 -5.31 -15.34 -2.45
CA VAL A 40 -6.05 -14.11 -2.12
C VAL A 40 -7.01 -14.48 -1.00
N PRO A 41 -7.03 -13.77 0.13
CA PRO A 41 -7.95 -14.04 1.22
C PRO A 41 -9.39 -14.05 0.71
N LYS A 42 -10.20 -14.97 1.24
CA LYS A 42 -11.60 -15.11 0.88
C LYS A 42 -12.44 -13.87 1.23
N GLU A 43 -11.99 -13.13 2.25
CA GLU A 43 -12.61 -11.89 2.74
C GLU A 43 -11.61 -10.73 2.64
N PRO A 44 -12.07 -9.50 2.35
CA PRO A 44 -11.22 -8.31 2.34
C PRO A 44 -10.54 -8.08 3.68
N ILE A 45 -9.29 -7.63 3.67
CA ILE A 45 -8.49 -7.31 4.85
C ILE A 45 -8.35 -5.80 4.96
N PHE A 46 -8.76 -5.25 6.11
CA PHE A 46 -8.59 -3.85 6.50
C PHE A 46 -8.14 -3.86 7.95
N SER A 47 -6.85 -3.67 8.19
CA SER A 47 -6.31 -3.75 9.54
C SER A 47 -5.11 -2.84 9.73
N TYR A 48 -4.88 -2.45 10.98
CA TYR A 48 -3.65 -1.78 11.41
C TYR A 48 -3.08 -2.47 12.65
N SER A 49 -1.79 -2.38 12.82
CA SER A 49 -1.05 -2.98 13.92
C SER A 49 0.25 -2.24 14.19
N GLU A 50 0.92 -2.58 15.27
CA GLU A 50 2.33 -2.23 15.47
C GLU A 50 3.19 -2.78 14.34
N ILE A 51 4.29 -2.09 14.06
CA ILE A 51 5.26 -2.50 13.04
C ILE A 51 6.06 -3.69 13.58
N SER A 52 6.02 -4.82 12.86
CA SER A 52 6.79 -6.02 13.21
C SER A 52 8.29 -5.81 13.09
N THR A 53 9.08 -6.64 13.75
CA THR A 53 10.55 -6.59 13.68
C THR A 53 11.06 -6.68 12.25
N ASP A 54 10.52 -7.61 11.45
CA ASP A 54 10.93 -7.78 10.04
C ASP A 54 10.72 -6.53 9.19
N ILE A 55 9.63 -5.78 9.45
CA ILE A 55 9.35 -4.53 8.76
C ILE A 55 10.25 -3.42 9.29
N LYS A 56 10.46 -3.32 10.61
CA LYS A 56 11.41 -2.37 11.20
C LYS A 56 12.81 -2.50 10.61
N ASP A 57 13.27 -3.74 10.43
CA ASP A 57 14.59 -4.03 9.87
C ASP A 57 14.70 -3.57 8.39
N LYS A 58 13.62 -3.67 7.61
CA LYS A 58 13.57 -3.14 6.24
C LYS A 58 13.56 -1.61 6.18
N MET A 59 12.84 -0.97 7.09
CA MET A 59 12.70 0.48 7.14
C MET A 59 13.96 1.17 7.66
N LEU A 60 14.69 0.54 8.60
CA LEU A 60 15.79 1.16 9.30
C LEU A 60 16.98 1.43 8.37
N GLY A 61 17.32 2.70 8.19
CA GLY A 61 18.38 3.15 7.27
C GLY A 61 17.87 3.30 5.82
N SER A 62 16.58 3.10 5.57
CA SER A 62 15.85 3.32 4.33
C SER A 62 14.81 4.42 4.55
N SER A 63 13.52 4.09 4.63
CA SER A 63 12.46 5.07 4.91
C SER A 63 12.47 5.64 6.33
N MET A 64 13.10 4.95 7.28
CA MET A 64 13.29 5.38 8.66
C MET A 64 14.80 5.55 8.94
N PRO A 65 15.35 6.75 8.89
CA PRO A 65 16.76 6.99 9.22
C PRO A 65 17.02 6.79 10.71
N LYS A 66 18.30 6.56 11.04
CA LYS A 66 18.74 6.46 12.43
C LYS A 66 18.79 7.85 13.08
N ASN A 67 18.46 7.93 14.37
CA ASN A 67 18.58 9.14 15.20
C ASN A 67 17.66 10.32 14.83
N GLU A 68 16.51 10.07 14.25
CA GLU A 68 15.52 11.10 13.92
C GLU A 68 14.44 11.22 15.01
N PRO A 69 13.70 12.36 15.07
CA PRO A 69 12.75 12.62 16.14
C PRO A 69 11.48 11.75 16.07
N ILE A 70 11.24 11.06 14.95
CA ILE A 70 10.12 10.12 14.81
C ILE A 70 10.56 8.71 15.21
N SER A 71 9.70 7.98 15.88
CA SER A 71 9.98 6.60 16.30
C SER A 71 8.99 5.62 15.68
N PHE A 72 9.34 4.33 15.68
CA PHE A 72 8.41 3.27 15.28
C PHE A 72 7.13 3.23 16.14
N ASN A 73 7.18 3.73 17.37
CA ASN A 73 6.00 3.80 18.25
C ASN A 73 5.02 4.91 17.83
N ASP A 74 5.42 5.81 16.95
CA ASP A 74 4.57 6.86 16.37
C ASP A 74 3.86 6.39 15.12
N LEU A 75 4.20 5.20 14.61
CA LEU A 75 3.75 4.65 13.34
C LEU A 75 2.94 3.38 13.53
N SER A 76 2.09 3.09 12.54
CA SER A 76 1.34 1.84 12.40
C SER A 76 1.51 1.25 11.02
N TYR A 77 1.55 -0.08 10.97
CA TYR A 77 1.54 -0.86 9.75
C TYR A 77 0.11 -1.24 9.38
N LEU A 78 -0.28 -1.00 8.14
CA LEU A 78 -1.59 -1.28 7.60
C LEU A 78 -1.53 -2.40 6.55
N LYS A 79 -2.53 -3.28 6.58
CA LYS A 79 -2.89 -4.17 5.46
C LYS A 79 -4.22 -3.72 4.90
N LEU A 80 -4.21 -3.41 3.59
CA LEU A 80 -5.31 -2.75 2.91
C LEU A 80 -5.69 -3.54 1.65
N THR A 81 -6.91 -4.07 1.62
CA THR A 81 -7.46 -4.60 0.38
C THR A 81 -7.81 -3.44 -0.54
N TYR A 82 -7.50 -3.55 -1.83
CA TYR A 82 -7.82 -2.54 -2.83
C TYR A 82 -8.31 -3.17 -4.13
N TYR A 83 -9.06 -2.40 -4.91
CA TYR A 83 -9.52 -2.75 -6.25
C TYR A 83 -8.47 -2.27 -7.27
N GLY A 84 -7.92 -3.21 -8.05
CA GLY A 84 -6.84 -2.94 -8.99
C GLY A 84 -7.30 -2.33 -10.31
N PHE A 85 -6.34 -1.83 -11.09
CA PHE A 85 -6.59 -1.40 -12.47
C PHE A 85 -6.97 -2.59 -13.38
N ASP A 86 -6.59 -3.80 -13.00
CA ASP A 86 -6.96 -5.07 -13.64
C ASP A 86 -8.34 -5.59 -13.23
N GLU A 87 -9.11 -4.77 -12.47
CA GLU A 87 -10.46 -5.09 -11.97
C GLU A 87 -10.50 -6.27 -10.99
N LYS A 88 -9.37 -6.57 -10.34
CA LYS A 88 -9.27 -7.61 -9.33
C LYS A 88 -8.99 -7.02 -7.95
N THR A 89 -9.21 -7.87 -6.96
CA THR A 89 -8.89 -7.59 -5.56
C THR A 89 -7.42 -7.89 -5.29
N HIS A 90 -6.74 -6.95 -4.65
CA HIS A 90 -5.36 -7.06 -4.20
C HIS A 90 -5.24 -6.69 -2.73
N ILE A 91 -4.09 -7.02 -2.13
CA ILE A 91 -3.74 -6.60 -0.78
C ILE A 91 -2.46 -5.79 -0.88
N GLY A 92 -2.48 -4.62 -0.27
CA GLY A 92 -1.33 -3.73 -0.14
C GLY A 92 -0.91 -3.51 1.30
N GLU A 93 0.24 -2.86 1.44
CA GLU A 93 0.89 -2.55 2.71
C GLU A 93 1.24 -1.07 2.77
N MET A 94 0.95 -0.41 3.89
CA MET A 94 1.24 1.01 4.07
C MET A 94 1.70 1.28 5.51
N ILE A 95 2.58 2.26 5.69
CA ILE A 95 2.94 2.78 7.01
C ILE A 95 2.37 4.18 7.13
N VAL A 96 1.66 4.45 8.22
CA VAL A 96 1.13 5.78 8.54
C VAL A 96 1.39 6.13 10.00
N ASN A 97 1.16 7.38 10.38
CA ASN A 97 1.14 7.77 11.78
C ASN A 97 0.01 7.02 12.52
N LYS A 98 0.28 6.53 13.73
CA LYS A 98 -0.69 5.73 14.50
C LYS A 98 -2.00 6.46 14.79
N ASP A 99 -1.95 7.79 14.93
CA ASP A 99 -3.13 8.60 15.27
C ASP A 99 -4.13 8.74 14.12
N VAL A 100 -3.70 8.41 12.88
CA VAL A 100 -4.58 8.41 11.69
C VAL A 100 -4.82 7.00 11.13
N ALA A 101 -4.24 5.96 11.74
CA ALA A 101 -4.25 4.59 11.20
C ALA A 101 -5.67 4.03 11.02
N GLU A 102 -6.54 4.16 12.02
CA GLU A 102 -7.94 3.71 11.96
C GLU A 102 -8.70 4.45 10.85
N GLU A 103 -8.55 5.78 10.79
CA GLU A 103 -9.20 6.60 9.78
C GLU A 103 -8.75 6.24 8.36
N VAL A 104 -7.45 5.96 8.17
CA VAL A 104 -6.91 5.53 6.87
C VAL A 104 -7.46 4.16 6.47
N VAL A 105 -7.56 3.22 7.39
CA VAL A 105 -8.20 1.91 7.15
C VAL A 105 -9.64 2.10 6.65
N GLU A 106 -10.43 2.97 7.28
CA GLU A 106 -11.80 3.26 6.86
C GLU A 106 -11.89 3.99 5.49
N ILE A 107 -10.89 4.85 5.18
CA ILE A 107 -10.78 5.47 3.84
C ILE A 107 -10.60 4.37 2.78
N PHE A 108 -9.62 3.49 2.95
CA PHE A 108 -9.32 2.46 1.95
C PHE A 108 -10.43 1.42 1.83
N LYS A 109 -11.14 1.13 2.91
CA LYS A 109 -12.33 0.28 2.87
C LYS A 109 -13.42 0.89 1.98
N GLU A 110 -13.70 2.18 2.12
CA GLU A 110 -14.63 2.91 1.27
C GLU A 110 -14.19 2.93 -0.18
N LEU A 111 -12.89 3.21 -0.46
CA LEU A 111 -12.36 3.16 -1.83
C LEU A 111 -12.53 1.79 -2.47
N TYR A 112 -12.36 0.71 -1.70
CA TYR A 112 -12.58 -0.64 -2.17
C TYR A 112 -14.06 -0.93 -2.47
N GLU A 113 -14.98 -0.52 -1.59
CA GLU A 113 -16.43 -0.67 -1.77
C GLU A 113 -16.93 0.09 -3.01
N GLU A 114 -16.39 1.30 -3.25
CA GLU A 114 -16.66 2.12 -4.44
C GLU A 114 -15.90 1.64 -5.70
N LYS A 115 -15.10 0.58 -5.59
CA LYS A 115 -14.24 0.07 -6.68
C LYS A 115 -13.35 1.16 -7.29
N TYR A 116 -12.88 2.11 -6.47
CA TYR A 116 -11.91 3.10 -6.92
C TYR A 116 -10.60 2.40 -7.29
N PRO A 117 -10.11 2.55 -8.53
CA PRO A 117 -8.95 1.78 -8.99
C PRO A 117 -7.65 2.33 -8.40
N ILE A 118 -6.90 1.46 -7.75
CA ILE A 118 -5.54 1.73 -7.26
C ILE A 118 -4.59 0.74 -7.93
N GLU A 119 -3.47 1.24 -8.48
CA GLU A 119 -2.54 0.36 -9.19
C GLU A 119 -1.73 -0.51 -8.22
N ARG A 120 -1.14 0.12 -7.18
CA ARG A 120 -0.31 -0.53 -6.19
C ARG A 120 -0.41 0.17 -4.84
N ILE A 121 -0.21 -0.62 -3.80
CA ILE A 121 0.02 -0.14 -2.43
C ILE A 121 1.17 -0.98 -1.86
N ARG A 122 2.39 -0.44 -1.85
CA ARG A 122 3.60 -1.08 -1.37
C ARG A 122 4.38 -0.16 -0.45
N LEU A 123 5.15 -0.74 0.47
CA LEU A 123 6.06 0.04 1.29
C LEU A 123 7.09 0.73 0.39
N ILE A 124 7.41 1.99 0.70
CA ILE A 124 8.40 2.78 -0.05
C ILE A 124 9.79 2.12 -0.04
N ASP A 125 10.04 1.27 0.95
CA ASP A 125 11.28 0.51 1.12
C ASP A 125 11.52 -0.50 0.00
N GLU A 126 10.46 -0.97 -0.70
CA GLU A 126 10.58 -1.78 -1.92
C GLU A 126 11.19 -0.99 -3.10
N TYR A 127 11.22 0.34 -2.99
CA TYR A 127 11.80 1.28 -3.94
C TYR A 127 13.08 1.94 -3.39
N ASN A 128 13.71 1.34 -2.37
CA ASN A 128 14.88 1.90 -1.68
C ASN A 128 14.62 3.32 -1.12
N ALA A 129 13.42 3.55 -0.61
CA ALA A 129 12.92 4.85 -0.14
C ALA A 129 12.99 5.97 -1.20
N SER A 130 12.99 5.62 -2.49
CA SER A 130 12.97 6.59 -3.59
C SER A 130 11.54 6.93 -3.99
N ASP A 131 11.11 8.16 -3.69
CA ASP A 131 9.82 8.69 -4.15
C ASP A 131 9.66 8.61 -5.66
N GLU A 132 10.70 9.00 -6.40
CA GLU A 132 10.65 9.04 -7.86
C GLU A 132 10.41 7.65 -8.46
N LEU A 133 11.07 6.61 -7.94
CA LEU A 133 10.86 5.23 -8.40
C LEU A 133 9.47 4.72 -8.02
N SER A 134 9.02 5.03 -6.80
CA SER A 134 7.68 4.67 -6.32
C SER A 134 6.59 5.34 -7.16
N MET A 135 6.71 6.63 -7.41
CA MET A 135 5.75 7.39 -8.23
C MET A 135 5.71 6.90 -9.69
N LYS A 136 6.88 6.58 -10.29
CA LYS A 136 6.94 6.04 -11.66
C LYS A 136 6.26 4.68 -11.79
N ASP A 137 6.32 3.86 -10.74
CA ASP A 137 5.62 2.57 -10.66
C ASP A 137 4.13 2.71 -10.24
N ASN A 138 3.63 3.95 -10.22
CA ASN A 138 2.26 4.29 -9.80
C ASN A 138 1.89 3.72 -8.43
N ASN A 139 2.83 3.71 -7.49
CA ASN A 139 2.66 3.17 -6.15
C ASN A 139 2.04 4.22 -5.21
N SER A 140 0.87 3.91 -4.66
CA SER A 140 0.25 4.69 -3.58
C SER A 140 1.00 4.42 -2.28
N SER A 141 1.44 5.47 -1.59
CA SER A 141 2.29 5.37 -0.41
C SER A 141 2.03 6.48 0.61
N SER A 142 2.62 6.35 1.80
CA SER A 142 2.51 7.35 2.86
C SER A 142 3.85 7.66 3.50
N PHE A 143 4.25 6.92 4.53
CA PHE A 143 5.44 7.24 5.31
C PHE A 143 6.72 7.05 4.51
N CYS A 144 7.51 8.13 4.43
CA CYS A 144 8.92 8.13 4.06
C CYS A 144 9.58 9.33 4.75
N TYR A 145 10.51 9.09 5.68
CA TYR A 145 11.14 10.17 6.41
C TYR A 145 11.99 11.04 5.50
N ARG A 146 11.63 12.30 5.43
CA ARG A 146 12.37 13.36 4.72
C ARG A 146 11.92 14.75 5.17
N THR A 147 12.76 15.73 4.93
CA THR A 147 12.39 17.14 5.07
C THR A 147 11.71 17.66 3.79
N VAL A 148 10.97 18.74 3.92
CA VAL A 148 10.48 19.51 2.78
C VAL A 148 11.68 20.07 2.03
N SER A 149 11.71 19.92 0.71
CA SER A 149 12.84 20.32 -0.14
C SER A 149 13.28 21.76 0.13
N GLY A 150 14.57 21.92 0.46
CA GLY A 150 15.17 23.24 0.75
C GLY A 150 14.89 23.80 2.15
N THR A 151 14.37 22.98 3.07
CA THR A 151 14.08 23.34 4.47
C THR A 151 14.51 22.26 5.45
N ASP A 152 14.54 22.58 6.76
CA ASP A 152 14.74 21.63 7.85
C ASP A 152 13.39 21.11 8.42
N VAL A 153 12.25 21.46 7.78
CA VAL A 153 10.93 21.05 8.23
C VAL A 153 10.64 19.62 7.79
N ILE A 154 10.32 18.74 8.74
CA ILE A 154 9.91 17.37 8.42
C ILE A 154 8.62 17.42 7.59
N SER A 155 8.60 16.74 6.44
CA SER A 155 7.44 16.68 5.56
C SER A 155 6.28 15.92 6.21
N ASN A 156 5.06 16.12 5.72
CA ASN A 156 3.91 15.36 6.22
C ASN A 156 4.01 13.85 5.89
N HIS A 157 4.70 13.47 4.81
CA HIS A 157 5.12 12.07 4.60
C HIS A 157 6.13 11.61 5.66
N GLY A 158 7.10 12.44 6.01
CA GLY A 158 8.05 12.15 7.09
C GLY A 158 7.42 12.00 8.47
N LYS A 159 6.21 12.52 8.67
CA LYS A 159 5.40 12.33 9.87
C LYS A 159 4.38 11.20 9.75
N GLY A 160 4.19 10.62 8.57
CA GLY A 160 3.17 9.59 8.27
C GLY A 160 1.74 10.13 8.24
N VAL A 161 1.55 11.43 8.00
CA VAL A 161 0.23 12.08 7.93
C VAL A 161 -0.11 12.62 6.54
N ALA A 162 0.58 12.14 5.52
CA ALA A 162 0.29 12.38 4.11
C ALA A 162 0.23 11.05 3.35
N ILE A 163 -0.62 11.00 2.34
CA ILE A 163 -0.85 9.82 1.48
C ILE A 163 -0.92 10.29 0.04
N ASP A 164 -0.14 9.62 -0.81
CA ASP A 164 -0.19 9.79 -2.27
C ASP A 164 -0.95 8.62 -2.90
N ILE A 165 -1.91 8.93 -3.78
CA ILE A 165 -2.75 7.95 -4.48
C ILE A 165 -2.50 8.03 -5.98
N ASN A 166 -2.13 6.90 -6.60
CA ASN A 166 -1.89 6.76 -8.04
C ASN A 166 -1.01 7.89 -8.60
N PRO A 167 0.25 8.07 -8.15
CA PRO A 167 1.08 9.23 -8.46
C PRO A 167 1.30 9.49 -9.96
N LEU A 168 1.40 8.42 -10.76
CA LEU A 168 1.58 8.54 -12.20
C LEU A 168 0.40 9.25 -12.87
N TYR A 169 -0.83 8.93 -12.46
CA TYR A 169 -2.05 9.55 -12.98
C TYR A 169 -2.42 10.86 -12.28
N ASN A 170 -1.76 11.16 -11.17
CA ASN A 170 -2.02 12.32 -10.33
C ASN A 170 -0.73 13.08 -9.99
N PRO A 171 0.00 13.60 -10.99
CA PRO A 171 1.31 14.18 -10.77
C PRO A 171 1.28 15.45 -9.91
N HIS A 172 2.42 15.74 -9.26
CA HIS A 172 2.74 17.07 -8.79
C HIS A 172 3.22 17.93 -9.96
N VAL A 173 2.69 19.15 -10.08
CA VAL A 173 3.04 20.10 -11.14
C VAL A 173 3.57 21.39 -10.54
N ASN A 174 4.85 21.69 -10.75
CA ASN A 174 5.42 23.00 -10.45
C ASN A 174 5.11 23.97 -11.60
N THR A 175 4.11 24.83 -11.41
CA THR A 175 3.64 25.76 -12.45
C THR A 175 4.64 26.85 -12.82
N SER A 176 5.65 27.12 -11.95
CA SER A 176 6.67 28.15 -12.20
C SER A 176 7.80 27.62 -13.09
N THR A 177 8.10 26.31 -13.01
CA THR A 177 9.20 25.67 -13.74
C THR A 177 8.72 24.69 -14.81
N ASN A 178 7.42 24.44 -14.88
CA ASN A 178 6.79 23.38 -15.67
C ASN A 178 7.35 21.97 -15.36
N LYS A 179 7.95 21.78 -14.19
CA LYS A 179 8.42 20.46 -13.76
C LYS A 179 7.24 19.62 -13.30
N VAL A 180 7.21 18.37 -13.76
CA VAL A 180 6.21 17.36 -13.39
C VAL A 180 6.90 16.24 -12.60
N SER A 181 6.28 15.75 -11.54
CA SER A 181 6.76 14.60 -10.77
C SER A 181 5.63 13.57 -10.61
N PRO A 182 5.87 12.30 -10.97
CA PRO A 182 7.09 11.80 -11.61
C PRO A 182 7.27 12.37 -13.03
N ASP A 183 8.50 12.37 -13.53
CA ASP A 183 8.84 12.93 -14.85
C ASP A 183 8.20 12.17 -16.04
N THR A 184 7.64 11.00 -15.79
CA THR A 184 6.88 10.18 -16.76
C THR A 184 5.40 10.53 -16.85
N ALA A 185 4.91 11.49 -16.04
CA ALA A 185 3.48 11.77 -15.89
C ALA A 185 2.98 13.01 -16.69
N TYR A 186 3.74 13.51 -17.67
CA TYR A 186 3.36 14.69 -18.47
C TYR A 186 2.02 14.55 -19.17
N ASP A 187 1.66 13.34 -19.62
CA ASP A 187 0.38 13.08 -20.30
C ASP A 187 -0.83 13.28 -19.38
N TYR A 188 -0.63 13.25 -18.05
CA TYR A 188 -1.67 13.37 -17.04
C TYR A 188 -1.79 14.76 -16.41
N VAL A 189 -1.00 15.72 -16.86
CA VAL A 189 -1.09 17.12 -16.42
C VAL A 189 -2.38 17.78 -16.90
N ASN A 190 -2.85 17.41 -18.10
CA ASN A 190 -4.12 17.90 -18.62
C ASN A 190 -5.29 17.18 -17.93
N ARG A 191 -6.02 17.92 -17.08
CA ARG A 191 -7.16 17.39 -16.29
C ARG A 191 -8.52 17.56 -16.97
N ASN A 192 -8.57 18.04 -18.24
CA ASN A 192 -9.83 18.20 -18.99
C ASN A 192 -10.43 16.84 -19.40
N THR A 193 -9.59 15.83 -19.58
CA THR A 193 -10.04 14.44 -19.83
C THR A 193 -9.66 13.59 -18.62
N VAL A 194 -10.67 13.09 -17.92
CA VAL A 194 -10.46 12.22 -16.76
C VAL A 194 -10.26 10.79 -17.24
N VAL A 195 -9.15 10.19 -16.83
CA VAL A 195 -8.86 8.78 -17.07
C VAL A 195 -8.93 7.98 -15.77
N LYS A 196 -8.96 6.65 -15.88
CA LYS A 196 -9.04 5.72 -14.76
C LYS A 196 -7.91 6.00 -13.74
N GLY A 197 -8.29 6.15 -12.46
CA GLY A 197 -7.35 6.42 -11.36
C GLY A 197 -6.94 7.87 -11.16
N MET A 198 -7.42 8.81 -12.00
CA MET A 198 -7.30 10.24 -11.72
C MET A 198 -8.23 10.65 -10.59
N ILE A 199 -7.72 11.51 -9.70
CA ILE A 199 -8.48 12.14 -8.62
C ILE A 199 -9.06 13.45 -9.13
N VAL A 200 -10.37 13.62 -8.99
CA VAL A 200 -11.06 14.86 -9.29
C VAL A 200 -11.98 15.25 -8.13
N LYS A 201 -12.25 16.55 -7.99
CA LYS A 201 -13.16 17.03 -6.94
C LYS A 201 -14.52 16.35 -7.03
N GLY A 202 -14.95 15.74 -5.93
CA GLY A 202 -16.23 15.08 -5.80
C GLY A 202 -16.27 13.60 -6.22
N ASP A 203 -15.15 13.04 -6.67
CA ASP A 203 -15.05 11.59 -6.89
C ASP A 203 -14.97 10.82 -5.55
N ALA A 204 -14.99 9.49 -5.62
CA ALA A 204 -14.96 8.63 -4.44
C ALA A 204 -13.68 8.86 -3.61
N CYS A 205 -12.51 9.00 -4.28
CA CYS A 205 -11.24 9.21 -3.59
C CYS A 205 -11.21 10.56 -2.87
N TYR A 206 -11.51 11.63 -3.59
CA TYR A 206 -11.59 12.97 -3.00
C TYR A 206 -12.53 13.00 -1.79
N ASN A 207 -13.76 12.48 -1.95
CA ASN A 207 -14.77 12.53 -0.89
C ASN A 207 -14.40 11.70 0.33
N ALA A 208 -13.76 10.52 0.14
CA ALA A 208 -13.34 9.65 1.24
C ALA A 208 -12.34 10.35 2.18
N PHE A 209 -11.41 11.13 1.62
CA PHE A 209 -10.45 11.90 2.40
C PHE A 209 -11.04 13.18 2.98
N ILE A 210 -11.73 14.01 2.15
CA ILE A 210 -12.18 15.35 2.56
C ILE A 210 -13.21 15.28 3.69
N LYS A 211 -14.16 14.33 3.66
CA LYS A 211 -15.16 14.20 4.74
C LYS A 211 -14.55 13.84 6.09
N ARG A 212 -13.32 13.36 6.09
CA ARG A 212 -12.52 13.07 7.31
C ARG A 212 -11.55 14.20 7.68
N GLY A 213 -11.65 15.36 7.00
CA GLY A 213 -10.87 16.56 7.31
C GLY A 213 -9.44 16.53 6.79
N TRP A 214 -9.13 15.71 5.78
CA TRP A 214 -7.88 15.78 5.03
C TRP A 214 -7.92 16.92 4.02
N SER A 215 -6.77 17.53 3.74
CA SER A 215 -6.59 18.51 2.67
C SER A 215 -6.09 17.82 1.41
N TRP A 216 -6.48 18.31 0.23
CA TRP A 216 -6.00 17.80 -1.06
C TRP A 216 -5.05 18.79 -1.74
N GLY A 217 -3.87 18.32 -2.11
CA GLY A 217 -2.82 19.10 -2.78
C GLY A 217 -3.20 19.57 -4.18
N GLY A 218 -4.18 18.93 -4.84
CA GLY A 218 -4.68 19.40 -6.13
C GLY A 218 -5.33 20.79 -6.11
N ASN A 219 -5.59 21.36 -4.92
CA ASN A 219 -6.07 22.73 -4.74
C ASN A 219 -4.94 23.77 -4.61
N TRP A 220 -3.68 23.35 -4.53
CA TRP A 220 -2.56 24.26 -4.31
C TRP A 220 -2.20 25.04 -5.57
N ARG A 221 -1.43 26.14 -5.41
CA ARG A 221 -0.90 26.92 -6.54
C ARG A 221 -0.02 26.09 -7.46
N ASN A 222 0.83 25.23 -6.88
CA ASN A 222 1.54 24.15 -7.56
C ASN A 222 0.78 22.86 -7.23
N PRO A 223 -0.17 22.45 -8.06
CA PRO A 223 -1.04 21.36 -7.69
C PRO A 223 -0.26 20.05 -7.54
N ASP A 224 -0.57 19.35 -6.45
CA ASP A 224 -0.10 17.99 -6.18
C ASP A 224 -1.33 17.09 -6.15
N TYR A 225 -1.66 16.55 -7.31
CA TYR A 225 -2.93 15.85 -7.49
C TYR A 225 -3.00 14.53 -6.77
N GLN A 226 -1.84 13.87 -6.46
CA GLN A 226 -1.78 12.62 -5.73
C GLN A 226 -2.00 12.80 -4.23
N HIS A 227 -1.66 13.99 -3.70
CA HIS A 227 -1.37 14.25 -2.31
C HIS A 227 -2.60 14.59 -1.47
N PHE A 228 -2.82 13.81 -0.42
CA PHE A 228 -3.70 14.14 0.69
C PHE A 228 -2.90 14.27 1.97
N GLU A 229 -3.22 15.25 2.81
CA GLU A 229 -2.56 15.42 4.09
C GLU A 229 -3.53 15.77 5.22
N LYS A 230 -3.22 15.31 6.43
CA LYS A 230 -3.93 15.62 7.66
C LYS A 230 -3.14 16.67 8.44
N ASN A 231 -3.67 17.89 8.52
CA ASN A 231 -3.11 18.90 9.39
C ASN A 231 -3.41 18.54 10.87
N LYS A 232 -2.36 18.49 11.70
CA LYS A 232 -2.47 18.34 13.16
C LYS A 232 -2.26 19.67 13.83
#